data_3b032cf98d671d1b4604bd17d56601f2
#
_entry.id   3b032cf98d671d1b4604bd17d56601f2
#
_cell.length_a   1.000
_cell.length_b   1.000
_cell.length_c   1.000
_cell.angle_alpha   90.00
_cell.angle_beta   90.00
_cell.angle_gamma   90.00
#
_symmetry.space_group_name_H-M   'P 1'
#
loop_
_entity.id
_entity.type
_entity.pdbx_description
1 polymer ?
#
loop_
_entity_poly.entity_id
_entity_poly.type
_entity_poly.pdbx_seq_one_letter_code
_entity_poly.pdbx_strand_id
1 'polypeptide(L)'
;MMHCLVGSEMCIRDRLHSLVGLAAMLVGYANFLSHATEYIGIEKTIHDIETYLGILIGALTFSGSVVAYLKLSGKWGGKPLLLPARHWLNLGLLILAIYFGFAFVTEAAIGGGVEPLIFMTIIALLFGIHMVAAIGGADMPVVVSMLNSYSGWAAAALGFMLSNDLLIVIGALVGSSGAILSYIMCRAMNRNFISVIAGGFGTGTSSSGPAIEVEGAVSYTHLRAHETVHH
;
A
#
# COMPACT_ATOMS: atom_id res chain seq x y z
N MET A 1 10.95 9.16 -25.12
CA MET A 1 9.99 10.17 -24.65
C MET A 1 8.80 9.55 -23.86
N MET A 2 8.21 8.46 -24.31
CA MET A 2 7.10 7.77 -23.59
C MET A 2 7.48 7.27 -22.19
N HIS A 3 8.67 6.74 -21.97
CA HIS A 3 9.12 6.30 -20.65
C HIS A 3 9.22 7.42 -19.61
N CYS A 4 9.45 8.66 -20.04
CA CYS A 4 9.52 9.81 -19.14
C CYS A 4 8.13 10.27 -18.70
N LEU A 5 7.12 10.17 -19.54
CA LEU A 5 5.72 10.57 -19.24
C LEU A 5 5.05 9.59 -18.28
N VAL A 6 5.16 8.29 -18.53
CA VAL A 6 4.58 7.25 -17.66
C VAL A 6 5.24 7.28 -16.27
N GLY A 7 6.56 7.51 -16.19
CA GLY A 7 7.25 7.66 -14.91
C GLY A 7 6.77 8.91 -14.14
N SER A 8 6.52 10.02 -14.81
CA SER A 8 6.03 11.26 -14.17
C SER A 8 4.60 11.11 -13.64
N GLU A 9 3.70 10.47 -14.38
CA GLU A 9 2.32 10.23 -13.93
C GLU A 9 2.27 9.30 -12.72
N MET A 10 3.06 8.23 -12.70
CA MET A 10 3.16 7.34 -11.54
C MET A 10 3.72 8.07 -10.31
N CYS A 11 4.74 8.90 -10.48
CA CYS A 11 5.29 9.70 -9.39
C CYS A 11 4.26 10.68 -8.81
N ILE A 12 3.45 11.32 -9.65
CA ILE A 12 2.38 12.23 -9.21
C ILE A 12 1.33 11.45 -8.43
N ARG A 13 0.93 10.28 -8.92
CA ARG A 13 -0.05 9.42 -8.26
C ARG A 13 0.42 8.98 -6.87
N ASP A 14 1.67 8.53 -6.73
CA ASP A 14 2.23 8.14 -5.44
C ASP A 14 2.29 9.29 -4.44
N ARG A 15 2.61 10.50 -4.90
CA ARG A 15 2.55 11.70 -4.06
C ARG A 15 1.13 11.99 -3.58
N LEU A 16 0.11 11.83 -4.45
CA LEU A 16 -1.29 12.00 -4.06
C LEU A 16 -1.70 10.94 -3.03
N HIS A 17 -1.33 9.67 -3.22
CA HIS A 17 -1.62 8.61 -2.25
C HIS A 17 -0.92 8.83 -0.90
N SER A 18 0.30 9.40 -0.90
CA SER A 18 0.96 9.75 0.35
C SER A 18 0.20 10.82 1.12
N LEU A 19 -0.34 11.83 0.44
CA LEU A 19 -1.15 12.87 1.08
C LEU A 19 -2.48 12.30 1.61
N VAL A 20 -3.12 11.40 0.85
CA VAL A 20 -4.35 10.73 1.30
C VAL A 20 -4.08 9.87 2.54
N GLY A 21 -2.99 9.10 2.56
CA GLY A 21 -2.58 8.31 3.72
C GLY A 21 -2.29 9.18 4.95
N LEU A 22 -1.60 10.30 4.75
CA LEU A 22 -1.34 11.28 5.82
C LEU A 22 -2.64 11.91 6.35
N ALA A 23 -3.54 12.29 5.46
CA ALA A 23 -4.83 12.85 5.84
C ALA A 23 -5.65 11.84 6.65
N ALA A 24 -5.68 10.56 6.23
CA ALA A 24 -6.37 9.50 6.96
C ALA A 24 -5.80 9.33 8.37
N MET A 25 -4.49 9.32 8.51
CA MET A 25 -3.83 9.22 9.81
C MET A 25 -4.19 10.41 10.71
N LEU A 26 -4.08 11.64 10.20
CA LEU A 26 -4.34 12.87 10.98
C LEU A 26 -5.82 12.99 11.38
N VAL A 27 -6.75 12.67 10.48
CA VAL A 27 -8.19 12.67 10.77
C VAL A 27 -8.51 11.62 11.83
N GLY A 28 -7.91 10.43 11.77
CA GLY A 28 -8.06 9.42 12.80
C GLY A 28 -7.62 9.91 14.17
N TYR A 29 -6.45 10.56 14.28
CA TYR A 29 -6.00 11.17 15.52
C TYR A 29 -6.93 12.30 16.00
N ALA A 30 -7.32 13.18 15.09
CA ALA A 30 -8.22 14.30 15.43
C ALA A 30 -9.57 13.79 15.97
N ASN A 31 -10.12 12.76 15.35
CA ASN A 31 -11.36 12.15 15.80
C ASN A 31 -11.19 11.49 17.17
N PHE A 32 -10.15 10.70 17.37
CA PHE A 32 -9.89 10.06 18.66
C PHE A 32 -9.78 11.09 19.80
N LEU A 33 -9.08 12.19 19.57
CA LEU A 33 -8.89 13.24 20.57
C LEU A 33 -10.14 14.06 20.84
N SER A 34 -11.01 14.25 19.83
CA SER A 34 -12.23 15.07 19.96
C SER A 34 -13.41 14.30 20.53
N HIS A 35 -13.55 13.00 20.23
CA HIS A 35 -14.72 12.18 20.55
C HIS A 35 -14.51 11.18 21.68
N ALA A 36 -13.40 11.23 22.40
CA ALA A 36 -13.04 10.28 23.46
C ALA A 36 -14.12 10.12 24.56
N THR A 37 -15.08 11.03 24.65
CA THR A 37 -16.11 11.07 25.70
C THR A 37 -17.54 10.87 25.22
N GLU A 38 -17.79 10.83 23.90
CA GLU A 38 -19.17 10.80 23.36
C GLU A 38 -19.80 9.40 23.29
N TYR A 39 -18.99 8.36 23.08
CA TYR A 39 -19.50 7.00 22.90
C TYR A 39 -19.39 6.20 24.20
N ILE A 40 -20.41 5.37 24.49
CA ILE A 40 -20.49 4.55 25.71
C ILE A 40 -20.71 3.08 25.33
N GLY A 41 -20.03 2.16 26.02
CA GLY A 41 -20.23 0.73 25.86
C GLY A 41 -19.69 0.17 24.55
N ILE A 42 -20.52 -0.64 23.86
CA ILE A 42 -20.10 -1.36 22.64
C ILE A 42 -19.83 -0.40 21.49
N GLU A 43 -20.58 0.68 21.37
CA GLU A 43 -20.39 1.69 20.32
C GLU A 43 -19.00 2.34 20.42
N LYS A 44 -18.53 2.61 21.62
CA LYS A 44 -17.17 3.12 21.85
C LYS A 44 -16.12 2.13 21.35
N THR A 45 -16.29 0.85 21.68
CA THR A 45 -15.33 -0.20 21.25
C THR A 45 -15.28 -0.33 19.73
N ILE A 46 -16.43 -0.25 19.06
CA ILE A 46 -16.49 -0.29 17.58
C ILE A 46 -15.77 0.92 17.00
N HIS A 47 -16.08 2.11 17.50
CA HIS A 47 -15.45 3.36 17.04
C HIS A 47 -13.93 3.38 17.28
N ASP A 48 -13.45 2.84 18.40
CA ASP A 48 -12.03 2.72 18.71
C ASP A 48 -11.33 1.78 17.72
N ILE A 49 -11.96 0.65 17.35
CA ILE A 49 -11.46 -0.28 16.34
C ILE A 49 -11.39 0.37 14.96
N GLU A 50 -12.44 1.10 14.56
CA GLU A 50 -12.48 1.81 13.28
C GLU A 50 -11.39 2.88 13.20
N THR A 51 -11.22 3.64 14.27
CA THR A 51 -10.15 4.64 14.39
C THR A 51 -8.77 4.00 14.30
N TYR A 52 -8.55 2.90 15.00
CA TYR A 52 -7.30 2.15 14.96
C TYR A 52 -6.97 1.67 13.55
N LEU A 53 -7.94 1.05 12.86
CA LEU A 53 -7.77 0.55 11.50
C LEU A 53 -7.53 1.70 10.50
N GLY A 54 -8.24 2.82 10.64
CA GLY A 54 -8.06 3.99 9.80
C GLY A 54 -6.65 4.57 9.90
N ILE A 55 -6.12 4.71 11.11
CA ILE A 55 -4.77 5.20 11.37
C ILE A 55 -3.72 4.20 10.89
N LEU A 56 -3.90 2.90 11.16
CA LEU A 56 -2.98 1.84 10.73
C LEU A 56 -2.81 1.81 9.21
N ILE A 57 -3.93 1.75 8.48
CA ILE A 57 -3.91 1.70 7.01
C ILE A 57 -3.41 3.02 6.43
N GLY A 58 -3.80 4.16 7.03
CA GLY A 58 -3.33 5.49 6.64
C GLY A 58 -1.82 5.65 6.79
N ALA A 59 -1.24 5.26 7.92
CA ALA A 59 0.20 5.31 8.18
C ALA A 59 0.99 4.39 7.24
N LEU A 60 0.50 3.18 7.01
CA LEU A 60 1.10 2.23 6.07
C LEU A 60 1.07 2.76 4.64
N THR A 61 -0.05 3.33 4.21
CA THR A 61 -0.21 3.93 2.88
C THR A 61 0.71 5.12 2.70
N PHE A 62 0.80 6.00 3.70
CA PHE A 62 1.69 7.16 3.67
C PHE A 62 3.15 6.75 3.48
N SER A 63 3.67 5.92 4.35
CA SER A 63 5.08 5.51 4.31
C SER A 63 5.41 4.68 3.07
N GLY A 64 4.53 3.76 2.68
CA GLY A 64 4.68 2.96 1.46
C GLY A 64 4.71 3.82 0.20
N SER A 65 3.83 4.81 0.08
CA SER A 65 3.77 5.72 -1.07
C SER A 65 4.99 6.63 -1.16
N VAL A 66 5.53 7.10 -0.03
CA VAL A 66 6.77 7.88 -0.01
C VAL A 66 7.94 7.04 -0.55
N VAL A 67 8.06 5.79 -0.11
CA VAL A 67 9.11 4.88 -0.60
C VAL A 67 8.94 4.55 -2.08
N ALA A 68 7.69 4.30 -2.54
CA ALA A 68 7.39 4.07 -3.95
C ALA A 68 7.80 5.27 -4.80
N TYR A 69 7.44 6.48 -4.38
CA TYR A 69 7.86 7.71 -5.04
C TYR A 69 9.38 7.85 -5.12
N LEU A 70 10.11 7.60 -4.04
CA LEU A 70 11.58 7.69 -4.02
C LEU A 70 12.24 6.70 -4.98
N LYS A 71 11.69 5.49 -5.10
CA LYS A 71 12.17 4.47 -6.04
C LYS A 71 11.85 4.82 -7.49
N LEU A 72 10.63 5.28 -7.78
CA LEU A 72 10.22 5.66 -9.13
C LEU A 72 10.93 6.92 -9.63
N SER A 73 11.21 7.87 -8.73
CA SER A 73 11.97 9.08 -9.05
C SER A 73 13.48 8.84 -9.27
N GLY A 74 13.95 7.60 -9.10
CA GLY A 74 15.35 7.24 -9.26
C GLY A 74 16.29 7.71 -8.13
N LYS A 75 15.74 8.41 -7.12
CA LYS A 75 16.51 8.88 -5.96
C LYS A 75 16.96 7.75 -5.06
N TRP A 76 16.16 6.71 -4.99
CA TRP A 76 16.49 5.47 -4.30
C TRP A 76 16.60 4.36 -5.36
N GLY A 77 17.75 3.72 -5.50
CA GLY A 77 18.01 2.76 -6.57
C GLY A 77 16.89 1.72 -6.69
N GLY A 78 16.53 1.36 -7.94
CA GLY A 78 15.44 0.41 -8.25
C GLY A 78 15.68 -1.04 -7.80
N LYS A 79 16.82 -1.32 -7.16
CA LYS A 79 17.14 -2.65 -6.62
C LYS A 79 16.30 -2.93 -5.36
N PRO A 80 15.76 -4.16 -5.22
CA PRO A 80 15.05 -4.53 -4.00
C PRO A 80 16.01 -4.55 -2.81
N LEU A 81 15.61 -3.95 -1.69
CA LEU A 81 16.35 -4.02 -0.45
C LEU A 81 16.02 -5.35 0.24
N LEU A 82 16.87 -6.35 0.02
CA LEU A 82 16.68 -7.70 0.58
C LEU A 82 17.36 -7.77 1.95
N LEU A 83 16.58 -7.53 3.03
CA LEU A 83 17.08 -7.81 4.37
C LEU A 83 17.02 -9.33 4.66
N PRO A 84 18.03 -9.87 5.37
CA PRO A 84 17.94 -11.23 5.88
C PRO A 84 16.74 -11.35 6.82
N ALA A 85 16.04 -12.49 6.79
CA ALA A 85 14.87 -12.76 7.63
C ALA A 85 13.65 -11.81 7.42
N ARG A 86 13.53 -11.15 6.26
CA ARG A 86 12.45 -10.18 5.94
C ARG A 86 11.03 -10.68 6.24
N HIS A 87 10.76 -11.96 6.02
CA HIS A 87 9.43 -12.54 6.26
C HIS A 87 9.11 -12.63 7.75
N TRP A 88 10.11 -13.01 8.56
CA TRP A 88 9.97 -13.02 10.02
C TRP A 88 9.81 -11.62 10.58
N LEU A 89 10.51 -10.64 10.00
CA LEU A 89 10.39 -9.24 10.38
C LEU A 89 9.00 -8.70 10.05
N ASN A 90 8.48 -8.95 8.85
CA ASN A 90 7.12 -8.56 8.48
C ASN A 90 6.06 -9.22 9.35
N LEU A 91 6.21 -10.52 9.64
CA LEU A 91 5.32 -11.24 10.54
C LEU A 91 5.40 -10.66 11.96
N GLY A 92 6.60 -10.36 12.46
CA GLY A 92 6.79 -9.75 13.76
C GLY A 92 6.14 -8.37 13.88
N LEU A 93 6.30 -7.51 12.86
CA LEU A 93 5.66 -6.20 12.81
C LEU A 93 4.12 -6.31 12.76
N LEU A 94 3.60 -7.28 12.02
CA LEU A 94 2.15 -7.54 11.95
C LEU A 94 1.61 -8.01 13.30
N ILE A 95 2.27 -8.96 13.95
CA ILE A 95 1.88 -9.45 15.28
C ILE A 95 1.94 -8.31 16.31
N LEU A 96 2.97 -7.48 16.23
CA LEU A 96 3.14 -6.33 17.11
C LEU A 96 2.04 -5.29 16.90
N ALA A 97 1.65 -5.03 15.65
CA ALA A 97 0.51 -4.16 15.33
C ALA A 97 -0.80 -4.72 15.92
N ILE A 98 -1.04 -6.02 15.81
CA ILE A 98 -2.23 -6.64 16.41
C ILE A 98 -2.20 -6.52 17.94
N TYR A 99 -1.04 -6.77 18.56
CA TYR A 99 -0.87 -6.64 20.01
C TYR A 99 -1.19 -5.20 20.50
N PHE A 100 -0.64 -4.18 19.85
CA PHE A 100 -0.95 -2.80 20.18
C PHE A 100 -2.41 -2.43 19.89
N GLY A 101 -3.08 -3.11 18.95
CA GLY A 101 -4.52 -2.97 18.74
C GLY A 101 -5.34 -3.42 19.95
N PHE A 102 -5.01 -4.57 20.53
CA PHE A 102 -5.64 -5.03 21.78
C PHE A 102 -5.32 -4.11 22.95
N ALA A 103 -4.07 -3.68 23.09
CA ALA A 103 -3.66 -2.74 24.14
C ALA A 103 -4.42 -1.41 23.99
N PHE A 104 -4.55 -0.88 22.77
CA PHE A 104 -5.27 0.35 22.50
C PHE A 104 -6.74 0.25 22.91
N VAL A 105 -7.46 -0.79 22.49
CA VAL A 105 -8.89 -0.97 22.82
C VAL A 105 -9.09 -1.12 24.33
N THR A 106 -8.19 -1.82 25.04
CA THR A 106 -8.28 -1.98 26.49
C THR A 106 -8.00 -0.68 27.25
N GLU A 107 -7.03 0.10 26.83
CA GLU A 107 -6.68 1.39 27.44
C GLU A 107 -7.67 2.49 27.08
N ALA A 108 -8.19 2.51 25.84
CA ALA A 108 -9.23 3.44 25.41
C ALA A 108 -10.51 3.27 26.22
N ALA A 109 -10.84 2.05 26.65
CA ALA A 109 -11.96 1.78 27.55
C ALA A 109 -11.87 2.51 28.90
N ILE A 110 -10.64 2.77 29.38
CA ILE A 110 -10.35 3.42 30.69
C ILE A 110 -10.14 4.95 30.52
N GLY A 111 -10.19 5.47 29.27
CA GLY A 111 -9.95 6.89 28.96
C GLY A 111 -8.48 7.22 28.62
N GLY A 112 -7.65 6.19 28.38
CA GLY A 112 -6.28 6.28 27.87
C GLY A 112 -6.22 5.92 26.37
N GLY A 113 -5.09 5.35 25.93
CA GLY A 113 -4.93 4.77 24.60
C GLY A 113 -4.08 5.59 23.63
N VAL A 114 -3.66 6.80 24.00
CA VAL A 114 -2.79 7.63 23.14
C VAL A 114 -1.41 6.98 22.96
N GLU A 115 -0.83 6.40 24.02
CA GLU A 115 0.49 5.76 23.97
C GLU A 115 0.51 4.57 23.01
N PRO A 116 -0.35 3.53 23.14
CA PRO A 116 -0.34 2.41 22.20
C PRO A 116 -0.67 2.83 20.77
N LEU A 117 -1.48 3.89 20.59
CA LEU A 117 -1.78 4.42 19.27
C LEU A 117 -0.54 5.04 18.59
N ILE A 118 0.29 5.77 19.33
CA ILE A 118 1.55 6.33 18.82
C ILE A 118 2.54 5.21 18.47
N PHE A 119 2.72 4.23 19.36
CA PHE A 119 3.61 3.10 19.11
C PHE A 119 3.16 2.29 17.87
N MET A 120 1.85 2.03 17.75
CA MET A 120 1.29 1.39 16.56
C MET A 120 1.58 2.19 15.29
N THR A 121 1.41 3.51 15.32
CA THR A 121 1.67 4.37 14.17
C THR A 121 3.13 4.28 13.72
N ILE A 122 4.08 4.30 14.66
CA ILE A 122 5.50 4.13 14.35
C ILE A 122 5.75 2.76 13.71
N ILE A 123 5.15 1.69 14.24
CA ILE A 123 5.26 0.34 13.70
C ILE A 123 4.67 0.26 12.30
N ALA A 124 3.49 0.87 12.06
CA ALA A 124 2.85 0.91 10.76
C ALA A 124 3.69 1.66 9.71
N LEU A 125 4.32 2.77 10.11
CA LEU A 125 5.24 3.51 9.25
C LEU A 125 6.46 2.67 8.87
N LEU A 126 7.08 1.99 9.83
CA LEU A 126 8.22 1.10 9.59
C LEU A 126 7.83 -0.09 8.71
N PHE A 127 6.65 -0.66 8.94
CA PHE A 127 6.13 -1.76 8.14
C PHE A 127 5.91 -1.35 6.69
N GLY A 128 5.29 -0.18 6.44
CA GLY A 128 5.08 0.34 5.10
C GLY A 128 6.40 0.61 4.35
N ILE A 129 7.40 1.20 5.04
CA ILE A 129 8.74 1.40 4.48
C ILE A 129 9.37 0.07 4.09
N HIS A 130 9.40 -0.88 5.02
CA HIS A 130 10.06 -2.17 4.81
C HIS A 130 9.39 -2.98 3.69
N MET A 131 8.06 -3.01 3.66
CA MET A 131 7.28 -3.75 2.68
C MET A 131 7.56 -3.26 1.25
N VAL A 132 7.48 -1.94 1.01
CA VAL A 132 7.69 -1.37 -0.33
C VAL A 132 9.17 -1.33 -0.71
N ALA A 133 10.07 -1.14 0.27
CA ALA A 133 11.52 -1.18 0.02
C ALA A 133 12.00 -2.54 -0.49
N ALA A 134 11.36 -3.63 -0.05
CA ALA A 134 11.69 -5.00 -0.46
C ALA A 134 11.27 -5.34 -1.90
N ILE A 135 10.38 -4.54 -2.52
CA ILE A 135 9.85 -4.80 -3.87
C ILE A 135 10.74 -4.13 -4.91
N GLY A 136 11.06 -4.84 -6.00
CA GLY A 136 11.89 -4.34 -7.09
C GLY A 136 11.20 -3.32 -7.99
N GLY A 137 11.97 -2.49 -8.69
CA GLY A 137 11.44 -1.46 -9.60
C GLY A 137 10.57 -2.00 -10.73
N ALA A 138 10.84 -3.23 -11.20
CA ALA A 138 10.03 -3.87 -12.24
C ALA A 138 8.59 -4.17 -11.80
N ASP A 139 8.36 -4.44 -10.52
CA ASP A 139 7.05 -4.76 -9.95
C ASP A 139 6.33 -3.50 -9.38
N MET A 140 6.94 -2.30 -9.52
CA MET A 140 6.38 -1.04 -9.00
C MET A 140 4.99 -0.69 -9.52
N PRO A 141 4.61 -0.91 -10.78
CA PRO A 141 3.25 -0.62 -11.24
C PRO A 141 2.18 -1.38 -10.44
N VAL A 142 2.46 -2.61 -10.02
CA VAL A 142 1.56 -3.40 -9.16
C VAL A 142 1.47 -2.79 -7.77
N VAL A 143 2.62 -2.35 -7.21
CA VAL A 143 2.68 -1.71 -5.88
C VAL A 143 1.86 -0.42 -5.85
N VAL A 144 1.98 0.42 -6.87
CA VAL A 144 1.20 1.67 -6.99
C VAL A 144 -0.30 1.38 -7.00
N SER A 145 -0.73 0.34 -7.74
CA SER A 145 -2.13 -0.08 -7.76
C SER A 145 -2.60 -0.62 -6.40
N MET A 146 -1.72 -1.33 -5.68
CA MET A 146 -2.01 -1.79 -4.32
C MET A 146 -2.11 -0.65 -3.31
N LEU A 147 -1.21 0.34 -3.38
CA LEU A 147 -1.27 1.52 -2.52
C LEU A 147 -2.55 2.32 -2.77
N ASN A 148 -3.05 2.36 -4.03
CA ASN A 148 -4.37 2.90 -4.34
C ASN A 148 -5.49 2.12 -3.64
N SER A 149 -5.41 0.79 -3.61
CA SER A 149 -6.36 -0.04 -2.88
C SER A 149 -6.32 0.26 -1.37
N TYR A 150 -5.14 0.37 -0.77
CA TYR A 150 -5.00 0.71 0.65
C TYR A 150 -5.54 2.10 0.96
N SER A 151 -5.32 3.10 0.09
CA SER A 151 -5.90 4.43 0.28
C SER A 151 -7.43 4.41 0.20
N GLY A 152 -8.01 3.56 -0.65
CA GLY A 152 -9.46 3.32 -0.71
C GLY A 152 -9.99 2.70 0.59
N TRP A 153 -9.30 1.69 1.13
CA TRP A 153 -9.70 1.06 2.39
C TRP A 153 -9.53 2.00 3.59
N ALA A 154 -8.48 2.84 3.58
CA ALA A 154 -8.33 3.89 4.58
C ALA A 154 -9.52 4.88 4.53
N ALA A 155 -9.94 5.29 3.34
CA ALA A 155 -11.10 6.15 3.15
C ALA A 155 -12.40 5.49 3.63
N ALA A 156 -12.59 4.18 3.40
CA ALA A 156 -13.73 3.44 3.91
C ALA A 156 -13.73 3.40 5.45
N ALA A 157 -12.58 3.11 6.07
CA ALA A 157 -12.44 3.12 7.53
C ALA A 157 -12.74 4.51 8.12
N LEU A 158 -12.25 5.58 7.49
CA LEU A 158 -12.63 6.95 7.86
C LEU A 158 -14.12 7.22 7.69
N GLY A 159 -14.73 6.64 6.65
CA GLY A 159 -16.18 6.77 6.43
C GLY A 159 -17.00 6.16 7.58
N PHE A 160 -16.61 4.99 8.06
CA PHE A 160 -17.22 4.39 9.25
C PHE A 160 -17.03 5.28 10.49
N MET A 161 -15.81 5.68 10.76
CA MET A 161 -15.46 6.52 11.90
C MET A 161 -16.20 7.87 11.90
N LEU A 162 -16.41 8.48 10.74
CA LEU A 162 -17.11 9.76 10.57
C LEU A 162 -18.61 9.60 10.30
N SER A 163 -19.15 8.37 10.32
CA SER A 163 -20.55 8.06 9.99
C SER A 163 -20.98 8.65 8.63
N ASN A 164 -20.08 8.59 7.62
CA ASN A 164 -20.29 9.15 6.30
C ASN A 164 -20.44 8.04 5.24
N ASP A 165 -21.69 7.70 4.91
CA ASP A 165 -22.03 6.62 3.97
C ASP A 165 -21.40 6.81 2.59
N LEU A 166 -21.32 8.06 2.10
CA LEU A 166 -20.72 8.35 0.81
C LEU A 166 -19.22 7.97 0.80
N LEU A 167 -18.52 8.30 1.87
CA LEU A 167 -17.09 8.00 2.00
C LEU A 167 -16.83 6.49 2.13
N ILE A 168 -17.74 5.76 2.80
CA ILE A 168 -17.70 4.29 2.89
C ILE A 168 -17.82 3.67 1.49
N VAL A 169 -18.86 4.08 0.73
CA VAL A 169 -19.12 3.53 -0.61
C VAL A 169 -17.98 3.83 -1.57
N ILE A 170 -17.51 5.08 -1.62
CA ILE A 170 -16.38 5.48 -2.50
C ILE A 170 -15.11 4.74 -2.09
N GLY A 171 -14.81 4.67 -0.80
CA GLY A 171 -13.65 3.97 -0.28
C GLY A 171 -13.65 2.48 -0.63
N ALA A 172 -14.81 1.81 -0.48
CA ALA A 172 -14.97 0.41 -0.86
C ALA A 172 -14.79 0.17 -2.36
N LEU A 173 -15.35 1.04 -3.20
CA LEU A 173 -15.22 0.97 -4.66
C LEU A 173 -13.75 1.17 -5.11
N VAL A 174 -13.08 2.18 -4.59
CA VAL A 174 -11.67 2.45 -4.91
C VAL A 174 -10.78 1.32 -4.39
N GLY A 175 -11.02 0.84 -3.17
CA GLY A 175 -10.27 -0.25 -2.56
C GLY A 175 -10.39 -1.55 -3.37
N SER A 176 -11.61 -1.95 -3.72
CA SER A 176 -11.86 -3.15 -4.51
C SER A 176 -11.33 -3.05 -5.94
N SER A 177 -11.53 -1.93 -6.61
CA SER A 177 -11.01 -1.72 -7.98
C SER A 177 -9.48 -1.76 -8.02
N GLY A 178 -8.80 -1.16 -7.03
CA GLY A 178 -7.35 -1.21 -6.92
C GLY A 178 -6.82 -2.63 -6.68
N ALA A 179 -7.50 -3.43 -5.85
CA ALA A 179 -7.14 -4.82 -5.59
C ALA A 179 -7.30 -5.70 -6.84
N ILE A 180 -8.43 -5.55 -7.55
CA ILE A 180 -8.69 -6.27 -8.81
C ILE A 180 -7.65 -5.90 -9.87
N LEU A 181 -7.34 -4.61 -10.02
CA LEU A 181 -6.35 -4.14 -10.98
C LEU A 181 -4.96 -4.71 -10.66
N SER A 182 -4.55 -4.70 -9.39
CA SER A 182 -3.29 -5.30 -8.94
C SER A 182 -3.21 -6.79 -9.26
N TYR A 183 -4.31 -7.52 -9.04
CA TYR A 183 -4.39 -8.94 -9.36
C TYR A 183 -4.23 -9.20 -10.86
N ILE A 184 -4.94 -8.43 -11.72
CA ILE A 184 -4.86 -8.56 -13.18
C ILE A 184 -3.44 -8.22 -13.66
N MET A 185 -2.83 -7.17 -13.10
CA MET A 185 -1.45 -6.78 -13.46
C MET A 185 -0.43 -7.85 -13.07
N CYS A 186 -0.54 -8.45 -11.87
CA CYS A 186 0.30 -9.57 -11.47
C CYS A 186 0.19 -10.73 -12.44
N ARG A 187 -1.04 -11.05 -12.86
CA ARG A 187 -1.32 -12.12 -13.79
C ARG A 187 -0.74 -11.85 -15.18
N ALA A 188 -0.86 -10.60 -15.66
CA ALA A 188 -0.28 -10.16 -16.94
C ALA A 188 1.27 -10.21 -16.93
N MET A 189 1.90 -9.97 -15.77
CA MET A 189 3.34 -10.06 -15.57
C MET A 189 3.83 -11.48 -15.25
N ASN A 190 2.95 -12.47 -15.28
CA ASN A 190 3.24 -13.86 -14.89
C ASN A 190 3.85 -13.98 -13.48
N ARG A 191 3.35 -13.18 -12.55
CA ARG A 191 3.77 -13.14 -11.14
C ARG A 191 2.63 -13.57 -10.23
N ASN A 192 2.95 -14.30 -9.17
CA ASN A 192 1.97 -14.61 -8.12
C ASN A 192 1.64 -13.37 -7.30
N PHE A 193 0.36 -13.03 -7.20
CA PHE A 193 -0.13 -11.87 -6.45
C PHE A 193 0.34 -11.87 -4.99
N ILE A 194 0.22 -13.01 -4.30
CA ILE A 194 0.67 -13.16 -2.90
C ILE A 194 2.18 -12.95 -2.78
N SER A 195 2.97 -13.39 -3.76
CA SER A 195 4.43 -13.23 -3.70
C SER A 195 4.87 -11.78 -3.87
N VAL A 196 4.13 -10.99 -4.62
CA VAL A 196 4.40 -9.55 -4.79
C VAL A 196 4.02 -8.79 -3.53
N ILE A 197 2.84 -9.06 -2.95
CA ILE A 197 2.36 -8.42 -1.72
C ILE A 197 3.25 -8.73 -0.53
N ALA A 198 3.63 -9.98 -0.36
CA ALA A 198 4.47 -10.40 0.76
C ALA A 198 5.94 -9.97 0.63
N GLY A 199 6.26 -9.09 -0.34
CA GLY A 199 7.60 -8.54 -0.51
C GLY A 199 8.60 -9.51 -1.15
N GLY A 200 8.20 -10.23 -2.21
CA GLY A 200 9.12 -10.99 -3.05
C GLY A 200 9.34 -12.46 -2.66
N PHE A 201 8.28 -13.17 -2.33
CA PHE A 201 8.27 -14.64 -2.42
C PHE A 201 8.45 -15.05 -3.90
N GLY A 202 9.59 -14.91 -4.49
CA GLY A 202 9.74 -15.28 -5.88
C GLY A 202 11.02 -14.81 -6.57
N THR A 203 11.90 -14.12 -5.87
CA THR A 203 13.21 -13.77 -6.39
C THR A 203 14.21 -14.94 -6.30
N GLY A 204 13.76 -16.14 -5.95
CA GLY A 204 14.61 -17.33 -5.80
C GLY A 204 14.51 -18.36 -6.90
N THR A 205 13.61 -18.21 -7.88
CA THR A 205 13.56 -19.08 -9.06
C THR A 205 13.26 -18.23 -10.28
N SER A 206 14.31 -17.63 -10.88
CA SER A 206 14.41 -17.65 -12.31
C SER A 206 14.30 -19.14 -12.68
N SER A 207 13.12 -19.61 -13.02
CA SER A 207 13.06 -20.70 -13.96
C SER A 207 13.63 -20.10 -15.24
N SER A 208 14.91 -20.24 -15.42
CA SER A 208 15.52 -20.30 -16.72
C SER A 208 14.91 -21.53 -17.40
N GLY A 209 13.68 -21.39 -17.86
CA GLY A 209 13.28 -22.13 -19.02
C GLY A 209 14.31 -21.75 -20.09
N PRO A 210 14.73 -22.67 -20.95
CA PRO A 210 15.71 -22.35 -21.97
C PRO A 210 15.20 -21.09 -22.66
N ALA A 211 16.03 -20.03 -22.65
CA ALA A 211 15.80 -18.86 -23.46
C ALA A 211 15.69 -19.40 -24.87
N ILE A 212 14.48 -19.52 -25.39
CA ILE A 212 14.29 -19.64 -26.81
C ILE A 212 14.74 -18.27 -27.30
N GLU A 213 15.98 -18.20 -27.72
CA GLU A 213 16.47 -17.12 -28.54
C GLU A 213 15.56 -17.08 -29.77
N VAL A 214 14.50 -16.32 -29.69
CA VAL A 214 13.72 -15.94 -30.86
C VAL A 214 14.48 -14.77 -31.48
N GLU A 215 15.63 -15.10 -32.04
CA GLU A 215 16.32 -14.23 -32.93
C GLU A 215 15.37 -13.89 -34.09
N GLY A 216 14.88 -12.66 -34.10
CA GLY A 216 14.03 -12.15 -35.17
C GLY A 216 12.65 -11.60 -34.79
N ALA A 217 12.03 -12.00 -33.65
CA ALA A 217 10.69 -11.53 -33.32
C ALA A 217 10.62 -10.03 -32.97
N VAL A 218 11.70 -9.46 -32.45
CA VAL A 218 11.79 -8.02 -32.11
C VAL A 218 11.95 -7.15 -33.35
N SER A 219 12.58 -7.68 -34.41
CA SER A 219 12.79 -6.98 -35.67
C SER A 219 11.47 -6.78 -36.44
N TYR A 220 10.57 -7.77 -36.43
CA TYR A 220 9.28 -7.70 -37.14
C TYR A 220 8.28 -6.75 -36.49
N THR A 221 8.25 -6.63 -35.17
CA THR A 221 7.37 -5.66 -34.51
C THR A 221 7.79 -4.22 -34.74
N HIS A 222 9.10 -3.97 -34.91
CA HIS A 222 9.62 -2.63 -35.18
C HIS A 222 9.38 -2.19 -36.64
N LEU A 223 9.49 -3.12 -37.58
CA LEU A 223 9.20 -2.86 -39.00
C LEU A 223 7.71 -2.63 -39.25
N ARG A 224 6.82 -3.38 -38.58
CA ARG A 224 5.37 -3.21 -38.73
C ARG A 224 4.86 -1.88 -38.15
N ALA A 225 5.49 -1.34 -37.12
CA ALA A 225 5.17 -0.03 -36.58
C ALA A 225 5.61 1.12 -37.51
N HIS A 226 6.59 0.89 -38.40
CA HIS A 226 7.06 1.89 -39.34
C HIS A 226 6.19 1.93 -40.63
N GLU A 227 5.61 0.80 -41.04
CA GLU A 227 4.77 0.72 -42.24
C GLU A 227 3.37 1.32 -42.06
N THR A 228 2.86 1.44 -40.82
CA THR A 228 1.55 2.03 -40.52
C THR A 228 1.55 3.57 -40.48
N VAL A 229 2.71 4.22 -40.64
CA VAL A 229 2.83 5.70 -40.61
C VAL A 229 2.83 6.30 -42.03
N HIS A 230 2.77 5.49 -43.12
CA HIS A 230 2.85 5.96 -44.50
C HIS A 230 1.64 5.66 -45.37
N HIS A 231 0.44 5.48 -44.76
CA HIS A 231 -0.80 5.45 -45.49
C HIS A 231 -1.84 6.38 -44.88
#